data_4f3e44146bdd83853648f0b1d6a0f62a
#
_entry.id   4f3e44146bdd83853648f0b1d6a0f62a
#
_cell.length_a   1.000
_cell.length_b   1.000
_cell.length_c   1.000
_cell.angle_alpha   90.00
_cell.angle_beta   90.00
_cell.angle_gamma   90.00
#
_symmetry.space_group_name_H-M   'P 1'
#
loop_
_entity.id
_entity.type
_entity.pdbx_description
1 polymer ?
#
loop_
_entity_poly.entity_id
_entity_poly.type
_entity_poly.pdbx_seq_one_letter_code
_entity_poly.pdbx_strand_id
1 'polypeptide(L)'
;MKLKLLAFLLFISGNLFSQEINKENLDDYLNYIEANNGGIGSLSIFKDDHEVYNRSFGQEKLPNITFNQDTKYQIASVTKMITAILILQLVEDGKIKLDTKLSDFYPEIPNSQKITIKNLLEHTSGLGNFAVRNGAIWVMDKVTEKDIFDEIKKQGVTFEPNEKVVYSNSAYIILRMILEKKYKKEYHKIVEQKIIKPLSLRDFASVKSNPENTFKSYKFTESWNEIKDIEYSNVVGVGDIASTTKDLNIIITSLFQNKIIKKETLDLMKPILGKEDWGRGLALFEYGENLFFGHSGDVIGCHSRLIYNPKDKISISYSTNGERFPANIFVENLVNIIYSKEFKLPEIKTF
;
A
#
# COMPACT_ATOMS: atom_id res chain seq x y z
N MET A 1 69.45 21.97 15.29
CA MET A 1 68.17 22.30 15.95
C MET A 1 67.05 21.95 14.99
N LYS A 2 66.41 20.76 15.14
CA LYS A 2 65.33 20.26 14.25
C LYS A 2 64.00 20.58 14.86
N LEU A 3 63.24 21.48 14.23
CA LEU A 3 61.87 21.84 14.64
C LEU A 3 60.93 20.70 14.20
N LYS A 4 60.29 20.03 15.18
CA LYS A 4 59.21 19.07 14.91
C LYS A 4 57.90 19.85 14.80
N LEU A 5 57.33 19.86 13.61
CA LEU A 5 55.98 20.39 13.34
C LEU A 5 54.97 19.32 13.81
N LEU A 6 54.22 19.59 14.87
CA LEU A 6 53.13 18.75 15.36
C LEU A 6 51.84 19.15 14.61
N ALA A 7 51.41 18.34 13.66
CA ALA A 7 50.13 18.55 12.96
C ALA A 7 48.98 18.09 13.88
N PHE A 8 48.19 19.03 14.38
CA PHE A 8 46.96 18.79 15.14
C PHE A 8 45.83 18.51 14.15
N LEU A 9 45.52 17.25 13.97
CA LEU A 9 44.29 16.83 13.24
C LEU A 9 43.07 17.09 14.11
N LEU A 10 42.35 18.17 13.86
CA LEU A 10 41.04 18.42 14.38
C LEU A 10 40.07 17.43 13.70
N PHE A 11 39.72 16.37 14.39
CA PHE A 11 38.54 15.55 14.07
C PHE A 11 37.28 16.40 14.37
N ILE A 12 36.75 17.07 13.36
CA ILE A 12 35.39 17.59 13.41
C ILE A 12 34.48 16.37 13.31
N SER A 13 34.10 15.81 14.46
CA SER A 13 32.95 14.91 14.57
C SER A 13 31.71 15.74 14.23
N GLY A 14 31.33 15.74 12.95
CA GLY A 14 30.02 16.21 12.54
C GLY A 14 28.98 15.34 13.26
N ASN A 15 28.43 15.84 14.35
CA ASN A 15 27.20 15.30 14.89
C ASN A 15 26.15 15.43 13.78
N LEU A 16 25.90 14.34 13.07
CA LEU A 16 24.68 14.15 12.30
C LEU A 16 23.55 14.13 13.32
N PHE A 17 23.06 15.31 13.71
CA PHE A 17 21.77 15.40 14.41
C PHE A 17 20.74 14.83 13.44
N SER A 18 20.37 13.57 13.69
CA SER A 18 19.16 13.01 13.11
C SER A 18 18.02 13.95 13.53
N GLN A 19 17.42 14.64 12.56
CA GLN A 19 16.32 15.55 12.83
C GLN A 19 15.20 14.79 13.56
N GLU A 20 14.92 15.21 14.79
CA GLU A 20 13.86 14.62 15.60
C GLU A 20 12.51 15.02 15.02
N ILE A 21 11.61 14.06 14.85
CA ILE A 21 10.27 14.31 14.33
C ILE A 21 9.48 15.14 15.34
N ASN A 22 8.94 16.27 14.92
CA ASN A 22 8.13 17.14 15.76
C ASN A 22 6.76 16.51 16.02
N LYS A 23 6.64 15.81 17.15
CA LYS A 23 5.41 15.11 17.56
C LYS A 23 4.30 16.08 17.95
N GLU A 24 4.62 17.23 18.50
CA GLU A 24 3.67 18.26 18.88
C GLU A 24 2.93 18.80 17.65
N ASN A 25 3.65 19.11 16.59
CA ASN A 25 3.03 19.54 15.32
C ASN A 25 2.17 18.43 14.69
N LEU A 26 2.55 17.15 14.83
CA LEU A 26 1.70 16.03 14.39
C LEU A 26 0.42 15.94 15.22
N ASP A 27 0.53 16.11 16.54
CA ASP A 27 -0.63 16.11 17.43
C ASP A 27 -1.55 17.30 17.13
N ASP A 28 -1.02 18.50 16.94
CA ASP A 28 -1.80 19.68 16.58
C ASP A 28 -2.52 19.51 15.25
N TYR A 29 -1.84 18.94 14.27
CA TYR A 29 -2.43 18.64 12.96
C TYR A 29 -3.59 17.65 13.07
N LEU A 30 -3.41 16.56 13.80
CA LEU A 30 -4.48 15.57 14.00
C LEU A 30 -5.61 16.12 14.91
N ASN A 31 -5.29 16.95 15.91
CA ASN A 31 -6.29 17.65 16.72
C ASN A 31 -7.19 18.54 15.84
N TYR A 32 -6.60 19.25 14.87
CA TYR A 32 -7.37 20.04 13.91
C TYR A 32 -8.33 19.14 13.09
N ILE A 33 -7.85 18.00 12.58
CA ILE A 33 -8.67 17.03 11.83
C ILE A 33 -9.85 16.55 12.71
N GLU A 34 -9.58 16.15 13.95
CA GLU A 34 -10.62 15.66 14.88
C GLU A 34 -11.64 16.74 15.23
N ALA A 35 -11.17 17.94 15.58
CA ALA A 35 -12.04 19.05 15.98
C ALA A 35 -13.03 19.44 14.88
N ASN A 36 -12.63 19.29 13.62
CA ASN A 36 -13.44 19.64 12.44
C ASN A 36 -14.18 18.44 11.84
N ASN A 37 -14.25 17.29 12.51
CA ASN A 37 -14.78 16.05 11.96
C ASN A 37 -14.18 15.70 10.59
N GLY A 38 -12.88 15.95 10.41
CA GLY A 38 -12.21 15.81 9.13
C GLY A 38 -12.03 14.36 8.71
N GLY A 39 -11.89 13.43 9.68
CA GLY A 39 -11.67 12.02 9.36
C GLY A 39 -11.68 11.10 10.56
N ILE A 40 -11.72 9.81 10.27
CA ILE A 40 -11.61 8.71 11.23
C ILE A 40 -10.49 7.80 10.74
N GLY A 41 -9.43 7.66 11.52
CA GLY A 41 -8.29 6.87 11.05
C GLY A 41 -7.18 6.69 12.08
N SER A 42 -6.07 6.14 11.61
CA SER A 42 -4.84 5.96 12.37
C SER A 42 -3.62 6.32 11.54
N LEU A 43 -2.61 6.85 12.20
CA LEU A 43 -1.31 7.20 11.66
C LEU A 43 -0.23 6.48 12.48
N SER A 44 0.71 5.84 11.80
CA SER A 44 1.95 5.32 12.39
C SER A 44 3.14 5.77 11.55
N ILE A 45 4.20 6.21 12.22
CA ILE A 45 5.45 6.64 11.60
C ILE A 45 6.58 5.85 12.22
N PHE A 46 7.42 5.22 11.38
CA PHE A 46 8.66 4.59 11.80
C PHE A 46 9.85 5.43 11.32
N LYS A 47 10.88 5.46 12.12
CA LYS A 47 12.21 5.98 11.76
C LYS A 47 13.27 5.02 12.26
N ASP A 48 14.27 4.73 11.43
CA ASP A 48 15.33 3.78 11.74
C ASP A 48 14.78 2.46 12.32
N ASP A 49 13.72 1.94 11.69
CA ASP A 49 13.05 0.66 12.01
C ASP A 49 12.22 0.63 13.29
N HIS A 50 12.08 1.75 13.98
CA HIS A 50 11.30 1.85 15.22
C HIS A 50 10.09 2.76 15.05
N GLU A 51 8.97 2.35 15.66
CA GLU A 51 7.78 3.20 15.75
C GLU A 51 8.07 4.42 16.63
N VAL A 52 8.10 5.59 16.01
CA VAL A 52 8.37 6.85 16.70
C VAL A 52 7.12 7.66 16.97
N TYR A 53 6.05 7.39 16.23
CA TYR A 53 4.74 8.02 16.41
C TYR A 53 3.62 7.05 16.04
N ASN A 54 2.58 7.01 16.88
CA ASN A 54 1.35 6.27 16.62
C ASN A 54 0.18 7.02 17.26
N ARG A 55 -0.83 7.34 16.46
CA ARG A 55 -2.04 7.96 16.95
C ARG A 55 -3.23 7.61 16.06
N SER A 56 -4.35 7.33 16.73
CA SER A 56 -5.66 7.25 16.09
C SER A 56 -6.42 8.55 16.31
N PHE A 57 -7.34 8.86 15.42
CA PHE A 57 -8.12 10.09 15.45
C PHE A 57 -9.54 9.88 14.97
N GLY A 58 -10.47 10.61 15.56
CA GLY A 58 -11.88 10.66 15.18
C GLY A 58 -12.74 9.47 15.61
N GLN A 59 -12.19 8.38 16.17
CA GLN A 59 -12.94 7.19 16.54
C GLN A 59 -13.90 7.40 17.73
N GLU A 60 -13.56 8.28 18.65
CA GLU A 60 -14.38 8.57 19.83
C GLU A 60 -15.77 9.14 19.47
N LYS A 61 -15.90 9.65 18.24
CA LYS A 61 -17.15 10.18 17.71
C LYS A 61 -18.09 9.11 17.13
N LEU A 62 -17.66 7.84 17.10
CA LEU A 62 -18.43 6.75 16.58
C LEU A 62 -19.16 6.04 17.73
N PRO A 63 -20.50 5.87 17.68
CA PRO A 63 -21.23 5.11 18.67
C PRO A 63 -20.90 3.62 18.54
N ASN A 64 -20.75 2.94 19.69
CA ASN A 64 -20.62 1.48 19.78
C ASN A 64 -19.37 0.85 19.13
N ILE A 65 -18.30 1.61 18.92
CA ILE A 65 -17.03 1.06 18.46
C ILE A 65 -16.05 1.02 19.63
N THR A 66 -15.57 -0.18 19.94
CA THR A 66 -14.44 -0.35 20.85
C THR A 66 -13.16 -0.16 20.04
N PHE A 67 -12.63 1.05 20.06
CA PHE A 67 -11.36 1.36 19.45
C PHE A 67 -10.23 0.90 20.37
N ASN A 68 -9.23 0.24 19.80
CA ASN A 68 -7.95 -0.06 20.42
C ASN A 68 -6.84 -0.07 19.34
N GLN A 69 -5.59 -0.20 19.77
CA GLN A 69 -4.43 -0.21 18.88
C GLN A 69 -4.40 -1.41 17.90
N ASP A 70 -5.25 -2.41 18.11
CA ASP A 70 -5.34 -3.63 17.29
C ASP A 70 -6.46 -3.51 16.23
N THR A 71 -7.12 -2.33 16.14
CA THR A 71 -8.18 -2.10 15.17
C THR A 71 -7.62 -2.03 13.76
N LYS A 72 -8.17 -2.86 12.90
CA LYS A 72 -7.75 -3.01 11.51
C LYS A 72 -8.57 -2.13 10.57
N TYR A 73 -7.91 -1.68 9.54
CA TYR A 73 -8.51 -0.95 8.43
C TYR A 73 -8.39 -1.78 7.16
N GLN A 74 -9.38 -1.71 6.29
CA GLN A 74 -9.25 -2.22 4.94
C GLN A 74 -8.22 -1.38 4.19
N ILE A 75 -7.13 -2.01 3.74
CA ILE A 75 -6.01 -1.28 3.12
C ILE A 75 -6.14 -1.14 1.61
N ALA A 76 -7.23 -1.65 1.05
CA ALA A 76 -7.54 -1.57 -0.37
C ALA A 76 -6.32 -1.97 -1.24
N SER A 77 -5.98 -1.18 -2.24
CA SER A 77 -4.94 -1.50 -3.23
C SER A 77 -3.51 -1.62 -2.69
N VAL A 78 -3.23 -1.24 -1.44
CA VAL A 78 -1.94 -1.57 -0.79
C VAL A 78 -1.73 -3.10 -0.77
N THR A 79 -2.81 -3.89 -0.80
CA THR A 79 -2.78 -5.35 -0.98
C THR A 79 -1.97 -5.79 -2.20
N LYS A 80 -1.95 -5.00 -3.29
CA LYS A 80 -1.21 -5.35 -4.51
C LYS A 80 0.30 -5.42 -4.29
N MET A 81 0.84 -4.60 -3.40
CA MET A 81 2.24 -4.70 -3.02
C MET A 81 2.55 -6.10 -2.45
N ILE A 82 1.66 -6.65 -1.63
CA ILE A 82 1.82 -8.00 -1.07
C ILE A 82 1.77 -9.07 -2.17
N THR A 83 0.81 -8.98 -3.08
CA THR A 83 0.70 -9.88 -4.23
C THR A 83 1.95 -9.81 -5.11
N ALA A 84 2.47 -8.62 -5.38
CA ALA A 84 3.71 -8.45 -6.14
C ALA A 84 4.93 -9.07 -5.44
N ILE A 85 5.08 -8.87 -4.12
CA ILE A 85 6.13 -9.51 -3.32
C ILE A 85 6.07 -11.04 -3.48
N LEU A 86 4.90 -11.64 -3.34
CA LEU A 86 4.72 -13.09 -3.44
C LEU A 86 5.03 -13.64 -4.85
N ILE A 87 4.67 -12.91 -5.90
CA ILE A 87 5.05 -13.23 -7.28
C ILE A 87 6.57 -13.16 -7.46
N LEU A 88 7.20 -12.12 -6.92
CA LEU A 88 8.64 -11.94 -7.03
C LEU A 88 9.42 -12.96 -6.20
N GLN A 89 8.88 -13.46 -5.09
CA GLN A 89 9.43 -14.64 -4.40
C GLN A 89 9.41 -15.90 -5.30
N LEU A 90 8.36 -16.10 -6.10
CA LEU A 90 8.35 -17.18 -7.08
C LEU A 90 9.41 -16.97 -8.18
N VAL A 91 9.69 -15.73 -8.54
CA VAL A 91 10.76 -15.41 -9.50
C VAL A 91 12.14 -15.70 -8.87
N GLU A 92 12.38 -15.30 -7.63
CA GLU A 92 13.61 -15.61 -6.90
C GLU A 92 13.86 -17.12 -6.76
N ASP A 93 12.77 -17.88 -6.50
CA ASP A 93 12.81 -19.34 -6.40
C ASP A 93 12.98 -20.03 -7.77
N GLY A 94 13.03 -19.29 -8.88
CA GLY A 94 13.11 -19.83 -10.24
C GLY A 94 11.86 -20.60 -10.69
N LYS A 95 10.73 -20.46 -9.98
CA LYS A 95 9.47 -21.17 -10.27
C LYS A 95 8.69 -20.56 -11.42
N ILE A 96 8.89 -19.27 -11.67
CA ILE A 96 8.41 -18.49 -12.82
C ILE A 96 9.48 -17.48 -13.22
N LYS A 97 9.33 -16.86 -14.39
CA LYS A 97 10.18 -15.73 -14.83
C LYS A 97 9.30 -14.51 -15.13
N LEU A 98 9.89 -13.34 -15.16
CA LEU A 98 9.17 -12.11 -15.52
C LEU A 98 8.65 -12.14 -16.97
N ASP A 99 9.32 -12.86 -17.86
CA ASP A 99 8.94 -13.07 -19.26
C ASP A 99 8.02 -14.27 -19.49
N THR A 100 7.71 -15.05 -18.45
CA THR A 100 6.72 -16.16 -18.51
C THR A 100 5.41 -15.61 -19.05
N LYS A 101 4.84 -16.30 -20.05
CA LYS A 101 3.62 -15.86 -20.73
C LYS A 101 2.38 -16.17 -19.88
N LEU A 102 1.38 -15.30 -19.99
CA LEU A 102 0.08 -15.55 -19.37
C LEU A 102 -0.58 -16.80 -19.93
N SER A 103 -0.35 -17.12 -21.20
CA SER A 103 -0.86 -18.33 -21.87
C SER A 103 -0.39 -19.65 -21.23
N ASP A 104 0.71 -19.65 -20.48
CA ASP A 104 1.18 -20.84 -19.76
C ASP A 104 0.25 -21.19 -18.57
N PHE A 105 -0.60 -20.27 -18.16
CA PHE A 105 -1.55 -20.43 -17.06
C PHE A 105 -3.00 -20.32 -17.50
N TYR A 106 -3.30 -19.38 -18.40
CA TYR A 106 -4.65 -18.99 -18.83
C TYR A 106 -4.66 -18.66 -20.34
N PRO A 107 -4.53 -19.69 -21.21
CA PRO A 107 -4.49 -19.50 -22.66
C PRO A 107 -5.82 -18.92 -23.23
N GLU A 108 -6.93 -19.07 -22.49
CA GLU A 108 -8.25 -18.56 -22.86
C GLU A 108 -8.43 -17.04 -22.67
N ILE A 109 -7.49 -16.36 -22.01
CA ILE A 109 -7.52 -14.89 -21.89
C ILE A 109 -7.01 -14.28 -23.21
N PRO A 110 -7.74 -13.30 -23.80
CA PRO A 110 -7.30 -12.62 -25.00
C PRO A 110 -5.89 -12.05 -24.87
N ASN A 111 -5.08 -12.15 -25.91
CA ASN A 111 -3.66 -11.72 -25.94
C ASN A 111 -2.72 -12.42 -24.94
N SER A 112 -3.16 -13.48 -24.26
CA SER A 112 -2.35 -14.17 -23.24
C SER A 112 -0.96 -14.60 -23.72
N GLN A 113 -0.80 -14.90 -25.03
CA GLN A 113 0.48 -15.27 -25.65
C GLN A 113 1.46 -14.09 -25.73
N LYS A 114 0.98 -12.84 -25.68
CA LYS A 114 1.82 -11.63 -25.69
C LYS A 114 2.05 -11.09 -24.28
N ILE A 115 1.07 -11.24 -23.39
CA ILE A 115 1.12 -10.74 -22.01
C ILE A 115 2.10 -11.60 -21.21
N THR A 116 2.96 -10.94 -20.41
CA THR A 116 3.92 -11.59 -19.50
C THR A 116 3.58 -11.29 -18.04
N ILE A 117 4.19 -12.03 -17.11
CA ILE A 117 4.14 -11.73 -15.67
C ILE A 117 4.60 -10.27 -15.42
N LYS A 118 5.63 -9.82 -16.12
CA LYS A 118 6.10 -8.43 -16.06
C LYS A 118 4.99 -7.44 -16.41
N ASN A 119 4.29 -7.66 -17.51
CA ASN A 119 3.19 -6.79 -17.93
C ASN A 119 2.05 -6.69 -16.90
N LEU A 120 1.73 -7.81 -16.24
CA LEU A 120 0.71 -7.83 -15.19
C LEU A 120 1.15 -7.00 -13.98
N LEU A 121 2.41 -7.14 -13.53
CA LEU A 121 2.97 -6.40 -12.40
C LEU A 121 3.06 -4.89 -12.66
N GLU A 122 3.40 -4.49 -13.88
CA GLU A 122 3.64 -3.10 -14.30
C GLU A 122 2.39 -2.38 -14.80
N HIS A 123 1.22 -3.02 -14.80
CA HIS A 123 -0.01 -2.46 -15.38
C HIS A 123 0.10 -2.13 -16.88
N THR A 124 0.95 -2.86 -17.62
CA THR A 124 1.18 -2.70 -19.07
C THR A 124 0.60 -3.83 -19.90
N SER A 125 -0.30 -4.64 -19.33
CA SER A 125 -0.88 -5.82 -20.00
C SER A 125 -1.95 -5.52 -21.01
N GLY A 126 -2.56 -4.34 -20.96
CA GLY A 126 -3.74 -3.98 -21.75
C GLY A 126 -5.06 -4.55 -21.22
N LEU A 127 -5.04 -5.45 -20.23
CA LEU A 127 -6.25 -6.01 -19.63
C LEU A 127 -7.16 -4.91 -19.05
N GLY A 128 -8.45 -5.02 -19.31
CA GLY A 128 -9.48 -4.15 -18.74
C GLY A 128 -9.50 -4.22 -17.20
N ASN A 129 -10.43 -3.50 -16.59
CA ASN A 129 -10.59 -3.47 -15.14
C ASN A 129 -11.90 -4.15 -14.72
N PHE A 130 -11.83 -5.41 -14.30
CA PHE A 130 -13.01 -6.22 -13.96
C PHE A 130 -13.90 -5.55 -12.88
N ALA A 131 -13.34 -4.76 -11.99
CA ALA A 131 -14.07 -4.12 -10.89
C ALA A 131 -15.07 -3.04 -11.40
N VAL A 132 -14.93 -2.61 -12.65
CA VAL A 132 -15.79 -1.62 -13.29
C VAL A 132 -16.52 -2.28 -14.47
N ARG A 133 -17.84 -2.24 -14.46
CA ARG A 133 -18.72 -2.77 -15.52
C ARG A 133 -19.69 -1.70 -15.94
N ASN A 134 -19.70 -1.36 -17.22
CA ASN A 134 -20.56 -0.28 -17.78
C ASN A 134 -20.40 1.05 -17.00
N GLY A 135 -19.18 1.41 -16.61
CA GLY A 135 -18.88 2.63 -15.88
C GLY A 135 -19.23 2.61 -14.38
N ALA A 136 -19.78 1.52 -13.84
CA ALA A 136 -20.13 1.38 -12.45
C ALA A 136 -19.29 0.30 -11.75
N ILE A 137 -19.06 0.48 -10.44
CA ILE A 137 -18.46 -0.55 -9.58
C ILE A 137 -19.51 -1.65 -9.37
N TRP A 138 -19.23 -2.87 -9.86
CA TRP A 138 -20.15 -3.99 -9.75
C TRP A 138 -19.78 -5.01 -8.68
N VAL A 139 -18.63 -4.84 -8.03
CA VAL A 139 -18.12 -5.71 -6.97
C VAL A 139 -18.70 -5.37 -5.58
N MET A 140 -19.79 -4.62 -5.54
CA MET A 140 -20.51 -4.26 -4.29
C MET A 140 -21.19 -5.44 -3.63
N ASP A 141 -21.65 -6.40 -4.42
CA ASP A 141 -22.30 -7.62 -3.95
C ASP A 141 -21.44 -8.84 -4.32
N LYS A 142 -21.59 -9.91 -3.56
CA LYS A 142 -20.80 -11.13 -3.76
C LYS A 142 -21.04 -11.73 -5.13
N VAL A 143 -19.94 -11.93 -5.86
CA VAL A 143 -19.91 -12.63 -7.14
C VAL A 143 -18.98 -13.84 -7.04
N THR A 144 -19.12 -14.79 -7.97
CA THR A 144 -18.22 -15.95 -7.98
C THR A 144 -16.88 -15.61 -8.65
N GLU A 145 -15.84 -16.38 -8.30
CA GLU A 145 -14.54 -16.26 -8.99
C GLU A 145 -14.68 -16.52 -10.49
N LYS A 146 -15.60 -17.42 -10.87
CA LYS A 146 -15.91 -17.67 -12.28
C LYS A 146 -16.48 -16.45 -12.96
N ASP A 147 -17.39 -15.72 -12.32
CA ASP A 147 -17.98 -14.50 -12.89
C ASP A 147 -16.91 -13.41 -13.09
N ILE A 148 -15.99 -13.28 -12.13
CA ILE A 148 -14.84 -12.36 -12.23
C ILE A 148 -13.95 -12.74 -13.42
N PHE A 149 -13.62 -14.02 -13.54
CA PHE A 149 -12.77 -14.51 -14.62
C PHE A 149 -13.43 -14.37 -16.00
N ASP A 150 -14.74 -14.64 -16.07
CA ASP A 150 -15.50 -14.46 -17.31
C ASP A 150 -15.61 -12.98 -17.69
N GLU A 151 -15.73 -12.07 -16.73
CA GLU A 151 -15.72 -10.63 -16.99
C GLU A 151 -14.35 -10.15 -17.50
N ILE A 152 -13.24 -10.67 -16.93
CA ILE A 152 -11.87 -10.39 -17.42
C ILE A 152 -11.72 -10.82 -18.88
N LYS A 153 -12.18 -12.04 -19.23
CA LYS A 153 -12.13 -12.54 -20.61
C LYS A 153 -12.98 -11.68 -21.54
N LYS A 154 -14.18 -11.30 -21.10
CA LYS A 154 -15.13 -10.49 -21.85
C LYS A 154 -14.59 -9.08 -22.14
N GLN A 155 -13.99 -8.43 -21.15
CA GLN A 155 -13.38 -7.11 -21.34
C GLN A 155 -12.13 -7.19 -22.22
N GLY A 156 -11.40 -8.30 -22.17
CA GLY A 156 -10.21 -8.54 -22.97
C GLY A 156 -9.13 -7.47 -22.76
N VAL A 157 -8.48 -7.09 -23.87
CA VAL A 157 -7.44 -6.05 -23.88
C VAL A 157 -7.93 -4.80 -24.60
N THR A 158 -7.54 -3.64 -24.11
CA THR A 158 -7.89 -2.32 -24.66
C THR A 158 -6.73 -1.65 -25.38
N PHE A 159 -5.51 -2.21 -25.25
CA PHE A 159 -4.28 -1.78 -25.93
C PHE A 159 -3.27 -2.93 -25.95
N GLU A 160 -2.25 -2.85 -26.80
CA GLU A 160 -1.23 -3.90 -26.89
C GLU A 160 -0.30 -3.87 -25.65
N PRO A 161 0.19 -5.04 -25.17
CA PRO A 161 1.13 -5.10 -24.07
C PRO A 161 2.37 -4.23 -24.29
N ASN A 162 2.78 -3.47 -23.27
CA ASN A 162 3.85 -2.45 -23.27
C ASN A 162 3.56 -1.16 -24.05
N GLU A 163 2.38 -0.96 -24.61
CA GLU A 163 2.03 0.28 -25.30
C GLU A 163 1.92 1.46 -24.34
N LYS A 164 1.32 1.24 -23.18
CA LYS A 164 1.14 2.25 -22.14
C LYS A 164 0.89 1.60 -20.77
N VAL A 165 0.96 2.43 -19.73
CA VAL A 165 0.62 2.04 -18.34
C VAL A 165 -0.82 2.44 -18.07
N VAL A 166 -1.69 1.46 -17.76
CA VAL A 166 -3.08 1.68 -17.33
C VAL A 166 -3.39 0.74 -16.18
N TYR A 167 -3.66 1.31 -15.02
CA TYR A 167 -3.95 0.57 -13.80
C TYR A 167 -5.06 -0.46 -14.00
N SER A 168 -4.80 -1.73 -13.70
CA SER A 168 -5.73 -2.83 -13.91
C SER A 168 -5.84 -3.73 -12.67
N ASN A 169 -7.02 -3.77 -12.07
CA ASN A 169 -7.33 -4.75 -11.02
C ASN A 169 -7.35 -6.18 -11.58
N SER A 170 -7.75 -6.36 -12.85
CA SER A 170 -7.73 -7.67 -13.51
C SER A 170 -6.34 -8.29 -13.56
N ALA A 171 -5.29 -7.48 -13.82
CA ALA A 171 -3.92 -7.96 -13.83
C ALA A 171 -3.54 -8.60 -12.48
N TYR A 172 -3.92 -7.98 -11.38
CA TYR A 172 -3.58 -8.47 -10.04
C TYR A 172 -4.46 -9.64 -9.55
N ILE A 173 -5.73 -9.72 -9.98
CA ILE A 173 -6.52 -10.96 -9.79
C ILE A 173 -5.83 -12.14 -10.47
N ILE A 174 -5.35 -11.97 -11.72
CA ILE A 174 -4.64 -13.02 -12.45
C ILE A 174 -3.33 -13.39 -11.74
N LEU A 175 -2.55 -12.41 -11.24
CA LEU A 175 -1.35 -12.69 -10.45
C LEU A 175 -1.68 -13.50 -9.19
N ARG A 176 -2.76 -13.15 -8.46
CA ARG A 176 -3.24 -13.93 -7.31
C ARG A 176 -3.61 -15.36 -7.71
N MET A 177 -4.34 -15.54 -8.81
CA MET A 177 -4.71 -16.87 -9.28
C MET A 177 -3.48 -17.70 -9.71
N ILE A 178 -2.44 -17.07 -10.27
CA ILE A 178 -1.15 -17.71 -10.58
C ILE A 178 -0.44 -18.16 -9.29
N LEU A 179 -0.43 -17.32 -8.24
CA LEU A 179 0.10 -17.69 -6.92
C LEU A 179 -0.58 -18.95 -6.37
N GLU A 180 -1.90 -19.00 -6.39
CA GLU A 180 -2.66 -20.16 -5.90
C GLU A 180 -2.38 -21.41 -6.69
N LYS A 181 -2.27 -21.34 -8.03
CA LYS A 181 -1.86 -22.46 -8.87
C LYS A 181 -0.43 -22.95 -8.54
N LYS A 182 0.52 -22.02 -8.34
CA LYS A 182 1.93 -22.37 -8.10
C LYS A 182 2.16 -22.92 -6.70
N TYR A 183 1.53 -22.34 -5.68
CA TYR A 183 1.65 -22.81 -4.30
C TYR A 183 0.68 -23.96 -3.96
N LYS A 184 -0.35 -24.20 -4.78
CA LYS A 184 -1.46 -25.14 -4.53
C LYS A 184 -2.14 -24.87 -3.19
N LYS A 185 -2.36 -23.59 -2.87
CA LYS A 185 -2.94 -23.07 -1.63
C LYS A 185 -3.77 -21.84 -1.94
N GLU A 186 -4.79 -21.59 -1.13
CA GLU A 186 -5.54 -20.33 -1.17
C GLU A 186 -4.67 -19.14 -0.77
N TYR A 187 -4.92 -17.97 -1.35
CA TYR A 187 -4.13 -16.76 -1.19
C TYR A 187 -3.87 -16.40 0.28
N HIS A 188 -4.91 -16.43 1.13
CA HIS A 188 -4.76 -16.09 2.55
C HIS A 188 -3.78 -17.02 3.29
N LYS A 189 -3.70 -18.30 2.91
CA LYS A 189 -2.72 -19.26 3.46
C LYS A 189 -1.30 -18.99 2.96
N ILE A 190 -1.17 -18.50 1.72
CA ILE A 190 0.13 -18.09 1.17
C ILE A 190 0.63 -16.85 1.92
N VAL A 191 -0.24 -15.84 2.11
CA VAL A 191 0.06 -14.63 2.87
C VAL A 191 0.44 -14.97 4.32
N GLU A 192 -0.31 -15.84 4.97
CA GLU A 192 -0.01 -16.31 6.33
C GLU A 192 1.40 -16.91 6.41
N GLN A 193 1.73 -17.81 5.49
CA GLN A 193 2.99 -18.55 5.50
C GLN A 193 4.19 -17.69 5.11
N LYS A 194 4.02 -16.77 4.15
CA LYS A 194 5.12 -16.07 3.50
C LYS A 194 5.34 -14.64 4.01
N ILE A 195 4.35 -14.04 4.66
CA ILE A 195 4.38 -12.65 5.14
C ILE A 195 4.12 -12.61 6.64
N ILE A 196 2.95 -13.09 7.09
CA ILE A 196 2.51 -12.90 8.48
C ILE A 196 3.45 -13.61 9.46
N LYS A 197 3.67 -14.92 9.29
CA LYS A 197 4.52 -15.71 10.19
C LYS A 197 5.97 -15.25 10.22
N PRO A 198 6.66 -15.04 9.07
CA PRO A 198 8.05 -14.59 9.07
C PRO A 198 8.27 -13.24 9.73
N LEU A 199 7.29 -12.33 9.64
CA LEU A 199 7.37 -10.99 10.22
C LEU A 199 6.70 -10.88 11.60
N SER A 200 6.10 -11.97 12.09
CA SER A 200 5.35 -12.01 13.37
C SER A 200 4.26 -10.93 13.45
N LEU A 201 3.56 -10.69 12.31
CA LEU A 201 2.47 -9.73 12.27
C LEU A 201 1.28 -10.24 13.07
N ARG A 202 0.62 -9.35 13.82
CA ARG A 202 -0.51 -9.71 14.69
C ARG A 202 -1.84 -9.34 14.07
N ASP A 203 -1.88 -8.19 13.42
CA ASP A 203 -3.09 -7.51 12.98
C ASP A 203 -3.12 -7.27 11.48
N PHE A 204 -2.70 -8.29 10.73
CA PHE A 204 -2.66 -8.31 9.27
C PHE A 204 -3.31 -9.59 8.75
N ALA A 205 -4.39 -9.48 7.99
CA ALA A 205 -5.12 -10.63 7.49
C ALA A 205 -5.89 -10.34 6.19
N SER A 206 -6.00 -11.33 5.32
CA SER A 206 -6.98 -11.33 4.22
C SER A 206 -8.38 -11.57 4.76
N VAL A 207 -9.40 -10.99 4.16
CA VAL A 207 -10.82 -11.19 4.55
C VAL A 207 -11.25 -12.65 4.54
N LYS A 208 -10.61 -13.51 3.76
CA LYS A 208 -10.85 -14.96 3.79
C LYS A 208 -10.47 -15.63 5.11
N SER A 209 -9.66 -14.97 5.93
CA SER A 209 -9.35 -15.40 7.30
C SER A 209 -10.37 -14.90 8.33
N ASN A 210 -11.41 -14.16 7.90
CA ASN A 210 -12.44 -13.57 8.75
C ASN A 210 -11.85 -12.71 9.89
N PRO A 211 -11.08 -11.66 9.60
CA PRO A 211 -10.42 -10.86 10.61
C PRO A 211 -11.43 -10.14 11.51
N GLU A 212 -11.25 -10.30 12.81
CA GLU A 212 -12.02 -9.56 13.81
C GLU A 212 -11.52 -8.12 13.92
N ASN A 213 -12.28 -7.26 14.58
CA ASN A 213 -11.94 -5.87 14.88
C ASN A 213 -11.50 -5.06 13.64
N THR A 214 -12.27 -5.17 12.56
CA THR A 214 -12.05 -4.42 11.32
C THR A 214 -13.11 -3.33 11.19
N PHE A 215 -12.67 -2.09 11.01
CA PHE A 215 -13.58 -0.96 10.81
C PHE A 215 -14.40 -1.10 9.54
N LYS A 216 -15.63 -0.60 9.61
CA LYS A 216 -16.51 -0.35 8.48
C LYS A 216 -16.19 1.00 7.84
N SER A 217 -16.69 1.24 6.65
CA SER A 217 -16.59 2.53 5.98
C SER A 217 -17.67 3.49 6.45
N TYR A 218 -17.31 4.77 6.53
CA TYR A 218 -18.21 5.83 6.97
C TYR A 218 -18.23 6.98 5.98
N LYS A 219 -19.36 7.67 5.94
CA LYS A 219 -19.53 8.95 5.26
C LYS A 219 -20.06 9.97 6.25
N PHE A 220 -19.51 11.17 6.23
CA PHE A 220 -20.01 12.29 7.02
C PHE A 220 -21.15 13.00 6.27
N THR A 221 -22.24 13.26 6.99
CA THR A 221 -23.32 14.17 6.58
C THR A 221 -23.46 15.26 7.63
N GLU A 222 -24.25 15.05 8.67
CA GLU A 222 -24.28 15.85 9.92
C GLU A 222 -23.46 15.15 11.02
N SER A 223 -23.31 13.84 10.88
CA SER A 223 -22.49 12.95 11.72
C SER A 223 -21.87 11.86 10.84
N TRP A 224 -20.98 11.05 11.41
CA TRP A 224 -20.42 9.88 10.73
C TRP A 224 -21.48 8.76 10.68
N ASN A 225 -21.80 8.34 9.47
CA ASN A 225 -22.78 7.28 9.21
C ASN A 225 -22.10 6.12 8.47
N GLU A 226 -22.31 4.89 8.96
CA GLU A 226 -21.84 3.69 8.29
C GLU A 226 -22.42 3.59 6.88
N ILE A 227 -21.60 3.23 5.92
CA ILE A 227 -21.99 3.01 4.52
C ILE A 227 -21.68 1.58 4.11
N LYS A 228 -22.35 1.10 3.06
CA LYS A 228 -22.09 -0.21 2.49
C LYS A 228 -20.70 -0.24 1.86
N ASP A 229 -19.86 -1.15 2.32
CA ASP A 229 -18.56 -1.46 1.70
C ASP A 229 -18.75 -2.27 0.41
N ILE A 230 -17.67 -2.35 -0.38
CA ILE A 230 -17.58 -3.39 -1.41
C ILE A 230 -17.53 -4.77 -0.75
N GLU A 231 -17.88 -5.81 -1.50
CA GLU A 231 -17.65 -7.19 -1.06
C GLU A 231 -16.16 -7.55 -1.26
N TYR A 232 -15.38 -7.43 -0.20
CA TYR A 232 -13.93 -7.62 -0.23
C TYR A 232 -13.50 -9.01 -0.69
N SER A 233 -14.36 -10.04 -0.57
CA SER A 233 -14.06 -11.37 -1.11
C SER A 233 -14.00 -11.42 -2.64
N ASN A 234 -14.50 -10.40 -3.32
CA ASN A 234 -14.39 -10.25 -4.77
C ASN A 234 -13.03 -9.70 -5.22
N VAL A 235 -12.24 -9.16 -4.30
CA VAL A 235 -10.97 -8.46 -4.59
C VAL A 235 -9.78 -9.09 -3.86
N VAL A 236 -9.85 -10.40 -3.61
CA VAL A 236 -8.76 -11.17 -2.96
C VAL A 236 -7.46 -11.00 -3.73
N GLY A 237 -6.38 -10.61 -3.03
CA GLY A 237 -5.07 -10.32 -3.60
C GLY A 237 -4.95 -8.99 -4.34
N VAL A 238 -6.01 -8.18 -4.32
CA VAL A 238 -6.10 -6.88 -5.00
C VAL A 238 -6.43 -5.76 -4.02
N GLY A 239 -7.31 -6.04 -3.04
CA GLY A 239 -7.79 -5.04 -2.11
C GLY A 239 -8.43 -5.61 -0.84
N ASP A 240 -8.23 -6.89 -0.54
CA ASP A 240 -8.94 -7.62 0.51
C ASP A 240 -8.26 -7.67 1.88
N ILE A 241 -7.08 -7.10 2.01
CA ILE A 241 -6.35 -7.19 3.28
C ILE A 241 -6.85 -6.12 4.26
N ALA A 242 -7.02 -6.52 5.51
CA ALA A 242 -7.20 -5.65 6.66
C ALA A 242 -5.92 -5.63 7.51
N SER A 243 -5.49 -4.45 7.96
CA SER A 243 -4.28 -4.28 8.76
C SER A 243 -4.35 -3.08 9.68
N THR A 244 -3.51 -3.08 10.72
CA THR A 244 -3.14 -1.87 11.45
C THR A 244 -2.08 -1.09 10.68
N THR A 245 -1.98 0.21 10.93
CA THR A 245 -0.92 1.07 10.35
C THR A 245 0.48 0.65 10.82
N LYS A 246 0.59 0.10 12.02
CA LYS A 246 1.84 -0.45 12.57
C LYS A 246 2.33 -1.65 11.77
N ASP A 247 1.48 -2.65 11.54
CA ASP A 247 1.87 -3.86 10.78
C ASP A 247 2.23 -3.52 9.33
N LEU A 248 1.58 -2.53 8.73
CA LEU A 248 1.97 -2.01 7.42
C LEU A 248 3.39 -1.44 7.42
N ASN A 249 3.75 -0.63 8.44
CA ASN A 249 5.11 -0.10 8.57
C ASN A 249 6.14 -1.21 8.79
N ILE A 250 5.82 -2.25 9.57
CA ILE A 250 6.70 -3.42 9.72
C ILE A 250 6.96 -4.09 8.37
N ILE A 251 5.93 -4.25 7.54
CA ILE A 251 6.07 -4.87 6.21
C ILE A 251 6.98 -4.05 5.31
N ILE A 252 6.70 -2.76 5.12
CA ILE A 252 7.48 -1.95 4.18
C ILE A 252 8.92 -1.77 4.64
N THR A 253 9.14 -1.57 5.94
CA THR A 253 10.48 -1.50 6.53
C THR A 253 11.24 -2.80 6.31
N SER A 254 10.61 -3.96 6.58
CA SER A 254 11.20 -5.28 6.36
C SER A 254 11.50 -5.55 4.87
N LEU A 255 10.65 -5.04 3.97
CA LEU A 255 10.88 -5.12 2.53
C LEU A 255 12.16 -4.37 2.13
N PHE A 256 12.32 -3.13 2.58
CA PHE A 256 13.50 -2.31 2.27
C PHE A 256 14.76 -2.76 3.01
N GLN A 257 14.63 -3.53 4.08
CA GLN A 257 15.73 -4.25 4.75
C GLN A 257 16.10 -5.58 4.10
N ASN A 258 15.49 -5.94 2.99
CA ASN A 258 15.69 -7.21 2.29
C ASN A 258 15.39 -8.45 3.14
N LYS A 259 14.47 -8.34 4.12
CA LYS A 259 14.03 -9.47 4.96
C LYS A 259 12.96 -10.35 4.28
N ILE A 260 12.29 -9.82 3.26
CA ILE A 260 11.16 -10.48 2.58
C ILE A 260 11.58 -10.99 1.20
N ILE A 261 12.35 -10.21 0.48
CA ILE A 261 12.96 -10.51 -0.83
C ILE A 261 14.38 -9.98 -0.86
N LYS A 262 15.20 -10.45 -1.80
CA LYS A 262 16.57 -9.99 -1.95
C LYS A 262 16.63 -8.56 -2.48
N LYS A 263 17.80 -7.92 -2.28
CA LYS A 263 18.04 -6.55 -2.75
C LYS A 263 17.79 -6.39 -4.25
N GLU A 264 18.30 -7.30 -5.05
CA GLU A 264 18.15 -7.29 -6.51
C GLU A 264 16.67 -7.34 -6.93
N THR A 265 15.87 -8.10 -6.19
CA THR A 265 14.42 -8.23 -6.42
C THR A 265 13.68 -6.98 -5.95
N LEU A 266 14.07 -6.39 -4.82
CA LEU A 266 13.54 -5.09 -4.40
C LEU A 266 13.85 -4.00 -5.43
N ASP A 267 15.06 -4.01 -6.01
CA ASP A 267 15.42 -3.07 -7.07
C ASP A 267 14.55 -3.26 -8.32
N LEU A 268 14.12 -4.48 -8.62
CA LEU A 268 13.15 -4.75 -9.67
C LEU A 268 11.73 -4.27 -9.32
N MET A 269 11.35 -4.23 -8.04
CA MET A 269 10.01 -3.73 -7.63
C MET A 269 9.84 -2.24 -7.83
N LYS A 270 10.91 -1.49 -7.66
CA LYS A 270 10.87 -0.03 -7.74
C LYS A 270 10.65 0.46 -9.16
N PRO A 271 9.97 1.58 -9.36
CA PRO A 271 9.95 2.26 -10.65
C PRO A 271 11.34 2.79 -11.02
N ILE A 272 11.60 2.93 -12.31
CA ILE A 272 12.83 3.54 -12.83
C ILE A 272 12.68 5.05 -12.69
N LEU A 273 13.48 5.66 -11.81
CA LEU A 273 13.42 7.08 -11.53
C LEU A 273 13.59 7.92 -12.81
N GLY A 274 12.73 8.93 -12.94
CA GLY A 274 12.71 9.84 -14.11
C GLY A 274 12.11 9.22 -15.36
N LYS A 275 11.57 8.00 -15.31
CA LYS A 275 10.92 7.32 -16.44
C LYS A 275 9.58 6.71 -16.09
N GLU A 276 9.39 6.29 -14.86
CA GLU A 276 8.22 5.52 -14.43
C GLU A 276 7.75 6.03 -13.06
N ASP A 277 6.45 6.24 -12.92
CA ASP A 277 5.79 6.50 -11.62
C ASP A 277 5.40 5.18 -10.92
N TRP A 278 5.23 4.12 -11.72
CA TRP A 278 4.83 2.78 -11.28
C TRP A 278 5.89 1.74 -11.64
N GLY A 279 6.35 1.00 -10.63
CA GLY A 279 7.17 -0.19 -10.77
C GLY A 279 6.32 -1.47 -10.68
N ARG A 280 6.90 -2.51 -10.12
CA ARG A 280 6.27 -3.84 -9.96
C ARG A 280 5.76 -4.00 -8.53
N GLY A 281 4.63 -3.34 -8.24
CA GLY A 281 3.99 -3.32 -6.93
C GLY A 281 4.41 -2.18 -6.00
N LEU A 282 5.36 -1.35 -6.40
CA LEU A 282 5.70 -0.09 -5.74
C LEU A 282 5.47 1.08 -6.71
N ALA A 283 4.92 2.16 -6.18
CA ALA A 283 4.82 3.46 -6.84
C ALA A 283 5.84 4.44 -6.25
N LEU A 284 6.18 5.47 -7.00
CA LEU A 284 6.97 6.62 -6.55
C LEU A 284 6.01 7.70 -6.06
N PHE A 285 6.33 8.27 -4.90
CA PHE A 285 5.67 9.45 -4.34
C PHE A 285 6.74 10.53 -4.09
N GLU A 286 6.54 11.69 -4.68
CA GLU A 286 7.47 12.80 -4.61
C GLU A 286 6.89 13.94 -3.77
N TYR A 287 7.57 14.31 -2.68
CA TYR A 287 7.20 15.42 -1.81
C TYR A 287 8.38 16.40 -1.74
N GLY A 288 8.45 17.30 -2.75
CA GLY A 288 9.62 18.13 -3.00
C GLY A 288 10.84 17.26 -3.36
N GLU A 289 11.90 17.36 -2.59
CA GLU A 289 13.14 16.54 -2.79
C GLU A 289 13.08 15.15 -2.12
N ASN A 290 12.03 14.87 -1.38
CA ASN A 290 11.90 13.63 -0.64
C ASN A 290 11.17 12.57 -1.47
N LEU A 291 11.89 11.51 -1.83
CA LEU A 291 11.37 10.40 -2.63
C LEU A 291 10.92 9.27 -1.71
N PHE A 292 9.68 8.86 -1.84
CA PHE A 292 9.11 7.72 -1.15
C PHE A 292 8.66 6.66 -2.14
N PHE A 293 8.81 5.41 -1.75
CA PHE A 293 8.30 4.26 -2.48
C PHE A 293 7.23 3.57 -1.66
N GLY A 294 6.16 3.11 -2.29
CA GLY A 294 5.09 2.46 -1.56
C GLY A 294 3.88 2.19 -2.42
N HIS A 295 2.71 2.19 -1.80
CA HIS A 295 1.43 2.02 -2.51
C HIS A 295 0.32 2.80 -1.82
N SER A 296 -0.66 3.22 -2.60
CA SER A 296 -1.91 3.79 -2.11
C SER A 296 -3.05 2.77 -2.21
N GLY A 297 -4.06 2.94 -1.38
CA GLY A 297 -5.28 2.16 -1.43
C GLY A 297 -6.49 3.05 -1.27
N ASP A 298 -7.42 2.98 -2.21
CA ASP A 298 -8.62 3.79 -2.21
C ASP A 298 -9.81 2.92 -2.62
N VAL A 299 -10.85 2.95 -1.80
CA VAL A 299 -12.15 2.33 -2.04
C VAL A 299 -13.21 3.18 -1.35
N ILE A 300 -14.48 2.92 -1.58
CA ILE A 300 -15.57 3.71 -0.99
C ILE A 300 -15.38 3.81 0.53
N GLY A 301 -15.12 5.02 1.03
CA GLY A 301 -14.97 5.32 2.46
C GLY A 301 -13.67 4.87 3.12
N CYS A 302 -12.83 4.07 2.47
CA CYS A 302 -11.54 3.63 3.01
C CYS A 302 -10.38 4.14 2.16
N HIS A 303 -9.39 4.74 2.81
CA HIS A 303 -8.18 5.25 2.17
C HIS A 303 -6.95 4.85 2.97
N SER A 304 -5.91 4.37 2.29
CA SER A 304 -4.65 3.97 2.92
C SER A 304 -3.46 4.48 2.11
N ARG A 305 -2.41 4.85 2.81
CA ARG A 305 -1.10 5.18 2.23
C ARG A 305 -0.04 4.45 3.04
N LEU A 306 0.86 3.79 2.34
CA LEU A 306 2.02 3.15 2.90
C LEU A 306 3.21 3.54 2.05
N ILE A 307 4.10 4.37 2.60
CA ILE A 307 5.25 4.93 1.88
C ILE A 307 6.52 4.84 2.72
N TYR A 308 7.65 4.66 2.07
CA TYR A 308 8.98 4.54 2.68
C TYR A 308 10.02 5.38 1.95
N ASN A 309 10.75 6.19 2.70
CA ASN A 309 11.93 6.92 2.22
C ASN A 309 13.19 6.13 2.57
N PRO A 310 13.89 5.54 1.59
CA PRO A 310 15.07 4.71 1.87
C PRO A 310 16.31 5.53 2.28
N LYS A 311 16.36 6.82 1.94
CA LYS A 311 17.47 7.70 2.32
C LYS A 311 17.46 7.99 3.81
N ASP A 312 16.28 8.36 4.33
CA ASP A 312 16.12 8.79 5.71
C ASP A 312 15.55 7.70 6.63
N LYS A 313 15.26 6.52 6.06
CA LYS A 313 14.65 5.36 6.72
C LYS A 313 13.36 5.71 7.47
N ILE A 314 12.52 6.50 6.83
CA ILE A 314 11.23 6.90 7.36
C ILE A 314 10.13 6.14 6.61
N SER A 315 9.24 5.48 7.35
CA SER A 315 7.99 4.99 6.79
C SER A 315 6.79 5.68 7.42
N ILE A 316 5.80 5.95 6.59
CA ILE A 316 4.53 6.55 6.98
C ILE A 316 3.43 5.61 6.52
N SER A 317 2.63 5.18 7.46
CA SER A 317 1.39 4.45 7.19
C SER A 317 0.23 5.20 7.81
N TYR A 318 -0.74 5.59 6.98
CA TYR A 318 -2.02 6.02 7.49
C TYR A 318 -3.16 5.24 6.83
N SER A 319 -4.22 5.04 7.57
CA SER A 319 -5.46 4.44 7.08
C SER A 319 -6.65 5.16 7.67
N THR A 320 -7.62 5.48 6.82
CA THR A 320 -8.90 6.05 7.22
C THR A 320 -10.04 5.19 6.71
N ASN A 321 -11.17 5.22 7.40
CA ASN A 321 -12.42 4.62 6.94
C ASN A 321 -13.56 5.64 6.90
N GLY A 322 -13.19 6.91 6.83
CA GLY A 322 -14.01 8.08 6.60
C GLY A 322 -13.14 9.33 6.58
N GLU A 323 -13.16 10.12 5.48
CA GLU A 323 -12.39 11.35 5.39
C GLU A 323 -13.11 12.42 4.60
N ARG A 324 -12.83 13.70 4.93
CA ARG A 324 -13.38 14.90 4.33
C ARG A 324 -12.31 15.84 3.78
N PHE A 325 -11.10 15.38 3.67
CA PHE A 325 -9.95 16.10 3.12
C PHE A 325 -9.34 15.29 1.95
N PRO A 326 -8.57 15.91 1.05
CA PRO A 326 -7.84 15.16 0.04
C PRO A 326 -6.66 14.38 0.65
N ALA A 327 -6.64 13.05 0.48
CA ALA A 327 -5.61 12.17 1.03
C ALA A 327 -4.17 12.57 0.66
N ASN A 328 -3.95 13.09 -0.56
CA ASN A 328 -2.64 13.57 -0.99
C ASN A 328 -2.17 14.79 -0.19
N ILE A 329 -3.06 15.76 0.08
CA ILE A 329 -2.75 16.94 0.91
C ILE A 329 -2.45 16.52 2.35
N PHE A 330 -3.20 15.54 2.88
CA PHE A 330 -2.95 15.02 4.22
C PHE A 330 -1.53 14.45 4.34
N VAL A 331 -1.11 13.59 3.41
CA VAL A 331 0.22 12.97 3.43
C VAL A 331 1.33 14.00 3.16
N GLU A 332 1.11 14.94 2.24
CA GLU A 332 2.05 16.02 1.98
C GLU A 332 2.32 16.85 3.25
N ASN A 333 1.27 17.20 3.99
CA ASN A 333 1.41 17.90 5.28
C ASN A 333 2.15 17.06 6.32
N LEU A 334 1.87 15.75 6.42
CA LEU A 334 2.63 14.87 7.31
C LEU A 334 4.13 14.87 6.95
N VAL A 335 4.46 14.75 5.67
CA VAL A 335 5.85 14.82 5.21
C VAL A 335 6.46 16.19 5.54
N ASN A 336 5.75 17.30 5.29
CA ASN A 336 6.24 18.63 5.61
C ASN A 336 6.51 18.80 7.13
N ILE A 337 5.62 18.29 7.99
CA ILE A 337 5.82 18.31 9.46
C ILE A 337 7.05 17.47 9.84
N ILE A 338 7.19 16.26 9.29
CA ILE A 338 8.33 15.36 9.56
C ILE A 338 9.66 16.01 9.18
N TYR A 339 9.68 16.77 8.08
CA TYR A 339 10.89 17.45 7.59
C TYR A 339 10.99 18.91 8.05
N SER A 340 10.19 19.33 9.03
CA SER A 340 10.15 20.69 9.59
C SER A 340 9.99 21.78 8.53
N LYS A 341 9.17 21.53 7.51
CA LYS A 341 8.77 22.47 6.47
C LYS A 341 7.43 23.12 6.81
N GLU A 342 7.16 24.25 6.17
CA GLU A 342 5.84 24.88 6.25
C GLU A 342 4.76 23.96 5.68
N PHE A 343 3.60 23.94 6.34
CA PHE A 343 2.43 23.19 5.89
C PHE A 343 1.17 24.03 6.07
N LYS A 344 0.11 23.67 5.35
CA LYS A 344 -1.20 24.34 5.45
C LYS A 344 -2.24 23.35 5.92
N LEU A 345 -3.07 23.77 6.86
CA LEU A 345 -4.22 22.96 7.28
C LEU A 345 -5.13 22.68 6.10
N PRO A 346 -5.58 21.45 5.90
CA PRO A 346 -6.44 21.10 4.77
C PRO A 346 -7.83 21.71 4.94
N GLU A 347 -8.43 22.10 3.83
CA GLU A 347 -9.86 22.44 3.85
C GLU A 347 -10.68 21.18 4.11
N ILE A 348 -11.48 21.22 5.16
CA ILE A 348 -12.43 20.14 5.44
C ILE A 348 -13.70 20.41 4.62
N LYS A 349 -13.99 19.51 3.68
CA LYS A 349 -15.15 19.64 2.79
C LYS A 349 -16.45 19.75 3.61
N THR A 350 -17.20 20.80 3.37
CA THR A 350 -18.59 20.93 3.80
C THR A 350 -19.48 20.18 2.82
N PHE A 351 -20.48 19.46 3.31
CA PHE A 351 -21.48 18.78 2.48
C PHE A 351 -22.79 19.56 2.50
#